data_9ac423c896ae952b7261933f7e3232a8
#
_entry.id   9ac423c896ae952b7261933f7e3232a8
#
_cell.length_a   1.000
_cell.length_b   1.000
_cell.length_c   1.000
_cell.angle_alpha   90.00
_cell.angle_beta   90.00
_cell.angle_gamma   90.00
#
_symmetry.space_group_name_H-M   'P 1'
#
loop_
_entity.id
_entity.type
_entity.pdbx_description
1 polymer ?
#
loop_
_entity_poly.entity_id
_entity_poly.type
_entity_poly.pdbx_seq_one_letter_code
_entity_poly.pdbx_strand_id
1 'polypeptide(L)'
;MKIAILSCNTGGGHNAAAAALAEELSARGHESRTYNTLDFLPKGAADLISRGHDFAYRYAPKLYGAGYRMEEKRPSPLLYENSIRGIGPLYEALVDLGADAAICVHVFPAMMMTELRCGYGLRMPTWFVATDFTCSPGVGELQLDGICIPHPALTPEFQAAGLPAQRIFPPGIPIRRPRKSSSSTPIIL
;
A
#
# COMPACT_ATOMS: atom_id res chain seq x y z
N MET A 1 -17.15 0.83 -11.35
CA MET A 1 -15.76 0.36 -11.52
C MET A 1 -15.47 -0.73 -10.51
N LYS A 2 -14.64 -1.68 -10.89
CA LYS A 2 -14.07 -2.69 -9.99
C LYS A 2 -12.64 -2.30 -9.61
N ILE A 3 -12.36 -2.15 -8.34
CA ILE A 3 -11.09 -1.61 -7.86
C ILE A 3 -10.40 -2.62 -6.97
N ALA A 4 -9.16 -2.99 -7.31
CA ALA A 4 -8.32 -3.82 -6.47
C ALA A 4 -7.62 -2.94 -5.41
N ILE A 5 -7.80 -3.26 -4.13
CA ILE A 5 -7.05 -2.64 -3.03
C ILE A 5 -5.98 -3.63 -2.60
N LEU A 6 -4.72 -3.24 -2.76
CA LEU A 6 -3.58 -4.09 -2.51
C LEU A 6 -2.91 -3.67 -1.20
N SER A 7 -3.04 -4.50 -0.18
CA SER A 7 -2.46 -4.31 1.15
C SER A 7 -1.36 -5.33 1.42
N CYS A 8 -0.63 -5.12 2.49
CA CYS A 8 0.34 -6.06 3.03
C CYS A 8 0.07 -6.24 4.52
N ASN A 9 -0.07 -7.49 4.98
CA ASN A 9 -0.39 -7.77 6.38
C ASN A 9 0.86 -7.72 7.27
N THR A 10 1.57 -6.58 7.22
CA THR A 10 2.75 -6.27 8.04
C THR A 10 2.46 -5.30 9.18
N GLY A 11 1.19 -4.90 9.36
CA GLY A 11 0.77 -3.99 10.42
C GLY A 11 -0.69 -3.56 10.30
N GLY A 12 -1.26 -3.05 11.40
CA GLY A 12 -2.66 -2.64 11.46
C GLY A 12 -2.99 -1.37 10.65
N GLY A 13 -2.01 -0.46 10.46
CA GLY A 13 -2.21 0.83 9.79
C GLY A 13 -2.62 0.70 8.33
N HIS A 14 -1.89 -0.11 7.56
CA HIS A 14 -2.17 -0.36 6.14
C HIS A 14 -3.54 -1.00 5.94
N ASN A 15 -3.88 -1.99 6.76
CA ASN A 15 -5.18 -2.67 6.71
C ASN A 15 -6.34 -1.73 7.10
N ALA A 16 -6.12 -0.82 8.05
CA ALA A 16 -7.11 0.20 8.42
C ALA A 16 -7.36 1.18 7.26
N ALA A 17 -6.30 1.63 6.58
CA ALA A 17 -6.41 2.48 5.40
C ALA A 17 -7.11 1.76 4.24
N ALA A 18 -6.78 0.49 3.99
CA ALA A 18 -7.44 -0.34 2.99
C ALA A 18 -8.94 -0.47 3.26
N ALA A 19 -9.31 -0.73 4.52
CA ALA A 19 -10.71 -0.84 4.92
C ALA A 19 -11.46 0.49 4.78
N ALA A 20 -10.83 1.63 5.11
CA ALA A 20 -11.42 2.96 4.93
C ALA A 20 -11.66 3.27 3.45
N LEU A 21 -10.72 2.92 2.58
CA LEU A 21 -10.89 3.04 1.12
C LEU A 21 -12.03 2.18 0.61
N ALA A 22 -12.11 0.91 1.04
CA ALA A 22 -13.18 0.00 0.63
C ALA A 22 -14.56 0.53 1.01
N GLU A 23 -14.72 1.05 2.24
CA GLU A 23 -15.96 1.66 2.70
C GLU A 23 -16.35 2.90 1.85
N GLU A 24 -15.38 3.78 1.56
CA GLU A 24 -15.64 4.98 0.76
C GLU A 24 -15.96 4.66 -0.70
N LEU A 25 -15.25 3.70 -1.30
CA LEU A 25 -15.52 3.24 -2.67
C LEU A 25 -16.91 2.63 -2.79
N SER A 26 -17.29 1.78 -1.82
CA SER A 26 -18.65 1.21 -1.76
C SER A 26 -19.72 2.29 -1.62
N ALA A 27 -19.49 3.30 -0.77
CA ALA A 27 -20.42 4.42 -0.60
C ALA A 27 -20.60 5.25 -1.88
N ARG A 28 -19.61 5.21 -2.78
CA ARG A 28 -19.64 5.86 -4.11
C ARG A 28 -20.14 4.94 -5.22
N GLY A 29 -20.62 3.74 -4.90
CA GLY A 29 -21.15 2.79 -5.88
C GLY A 29 -20.09 2.05 -6.69
N HIS A 30 -18.86 1.95 -6.18
CA HIS A 30 -17.80 1.15 -6.77
C HIS A 30 -17.71 -0.21 -6.06
N GLU A 31 -17.42 -1.25 -6.83
CA GLU A 31 -17.04 -2.55 -6.30
C GLU A 31 -15.55 -2.53 -5.96
N SER A 32 -15.16 -3.02 -4.79
CA SER A 32 -13.75 -3.16 -4.45
C SER A 32 -13.46 -4.50 -3.78
N ARG A 33 -12.27 -5.02 -4.03
CA ARG A 33 -11.76 -6.21 -3.36
C ARG A 33 -10.37 -5.93 -2.80
N THR A 34 -10.21 -6.23 -1.52
CA THR A 34 -8.91 -6.10 -0.83
C THR A 34 -8.16 -7.42 -0.88
N TYR A 35 -6.89 -7.34 -1.28
CA TYR A 35 -5.97 -8.47 -1.32
C TYR A 35 -4.80 -8.21 -0.37
N ASN A 36 -4.41 -9.24 0.39
CA ASN A 36 -3.13 -9.26 1.07
C ASN A 36 -2.08 -9.80 0.09
N THR A 37 -1.17 -8.95 -0.34
CA THR A 37 -0.19 -9.33 -1.38
C THR A 37 0.83 -10.37 -0.94
N LEU A 38 0.98 -10.61 0.36
CA LEU A 38 1.80 -11.71 0.86
C LEU A 38 1.20 -13.09 0.50
N ASP A 39 -0.11 -13.18 0.28
CA ASP A 39 -0.78 -14.44 -0.07
C ASP A 39 -0.43 -14.91 -1.49
N PHE A 40 0.10 -14.03 -2.33
CA PHE A 40 0.59 -14.35 -3.67
C PHE A 40 2.04 -14.87 -3.69
N LEU A 41 2.74 -14.80 -2.56
CA LEU A 41 4.11 -15.29 -2.45
C LEU A 41 4.15 -16.80 -2.22
N PRO A 42 5.24 -17.48 -2.61
CA PRO A 42 5.45 -18.88 -2.27
C PRO A 42 5.38 -19.09 -0.76
N LYS A 43 4.80 -20.23 -0.35
CA LYS A 43 4.73 -20.64 1.07
C LYS A 43 6.13 -20.60 1.69
N GLY A 44 6.26 -19.95 2.84
CA GLY A 44 7.52 -19.74 3.55
C GLY A 44 8.15 -18.35 3.31
N ALA A 45 8.03 -17.76 2.13
CA ALA A 45 8.50 -16.38 1.89
C ALA A 45 7.58 -15.36 2.61
N ALA A 46 6.27 -15.56 2.54
CA ALA A 46 5.28 -14.75 3.26
C ALA A 46 5.49 -14.79 4.78
N ASP A 47 5.70 -15.99 5.34
CA ASP A 47 5.97 -16.19 6.76
C ASP A 47 7.29 -15.53 7.20
N LEU A 48 8.34 -15.62 6.38
CA LEU A 48 9.65 -15.02 6.68
C LEU A 48 9.54 -13.49 6.70
N ILE A 49 8.83 -12.89 5.74
CA ILE A 49 8.64 -11.43 5.66
C ILE A 49 7.80 -10.95 6.84
N SER A 50 6.64 -11.57 7.09
CA SER A 50 5.73 -11.18 8.16
C SER A 50 6.36 -11.34 9.55
N ARG A 51 6.94 -12.50 9.85
CA ARG A 51 7.60 -12.78 11.15
C ARG A 51 8.89 -11.99 11.32
N GLY A 52 9.67 -11.82 10.26
CA GLY A 52 10.90 -11.03 10.28
C GLY A 52 10.64 -9.57 10.60
N HIS A 53 9.58 -8.99 10.00
CA HIS A 53 9.14 -7.63 10.29
C HIS A 53 8.66 -7.48 11.74
N ASP A 54 7.78 -8.36 12.22
CA ASP A 54 7.26 -8.33 13.59
C ASP A 54 8.39 -8.54 14.62
N PHE A 55 9.31 -9.45 14.36
CA PHE A 55 10.45 -9.70 15.23
C PHE A 55 11.39 -8.49 15.31
N ALA A 56 11.75 -7.91 14.15
CA ALA A 56 12.62 -6.75 14.08
C ALA A 56 12.01 -5.54 14.79
N TYR A 57 10.72 -5.30 14.58
CA TYR A 57 10.00 -4.21 15.26
C TYR A 57 9.89 -4.38 16.77
N ARG A 58 9.59 -5.60 17.26
CA ARG A 58 9.39 -5.88 18.69
C ARG A 58 10.67 -5.97 19.49
N TYR A 59 11.71 -6.63 18.95
CA TYR A 59 12.88 -7.02 19.71
C TYR A 59 14.16 -6.27 19.35
N ALA A 60 14.19 -5.60 18.22
CA ALA A 60 15.36 -4.85 17.75
C ALA A 60 15.01 -3.48 17.15
N PRO A 61 14.26 -2.61 17.85
CA PRO A 61 13.78 -1.32 17.28
C PRO A 61 14.93 -0.41 16.83
N LYS A 62 16.10 -0.47 17.51
CA LYS A 62 17.30 0.29 17.11
C LYS A 62 17.96 -0.29 15.84
N LEU A 63 17.94 -1.62 15.70
CA LEU A 63 18.44 -2.31 14.52
C LEU A 63 17.48 -2.14 13.34
N TYR A 64 16.17 -2.17 13.61
CA TYR A 64 15.13 -1.89 12.64
C TYR A 64 15.26 -0.45 12.08
N GLY A 65 15.42 0.56 12.95
CA GLY A 65 15.67 1.94 12.54
C GLY A 65 17.03 2.16 11.86
N ALA A 66 18.05 1.35 12.15
CA ALA A 66 19.33 1.37 11.45
C ALA A 66 19.24 0.66 10.10
N GLY A 67 18.57 -0.50 10.03
CA GLY A 67 18.26 -1.23 8.80
C GLY A 67 17.41 -0.37 7.85
N TYR A 68 16.36 0.27 8.37
CA TYR A 68 15.52 1.21 7.62
C TYR A 68 16.35 2.32 6.98
N ARG A 69 17.30 2.93 7.72
CA ARG A 69 18.22 3.96 7.19
C ARG A 69 19.25 3.42 6.20
N MET A 70 19.61 2.14 6.28
CA MET A 70 20.48 1.50 5.30
C MET A 70 19.73 1.11 4.02
N GLU A 71 18.46 0.72 4.14
CA GLU A 71 17.55 0.46 3.01
C GLU A 71 17.10 1.73 2.30
N GLU A 72 17.16 2.92 2.95
CA GLU A 72 16.95 4.22 2.29
C GLU A 72 17.81 4.43 1.04
N LYS A 73 18.92 3.70 0.93
CA LYS A 73 19.85 3.85 -0.20
C LYS A 73 19.70 2.78 -1.29
N ARG A 74 19.05 1.63 -1.00
CA ARG A 74 18.69 0.59 -1.99
C ARG A 74 17.64 -0.35 -1.41
N PRO A 75 16.55 -0.68 -2.16
CA PRO A 75 15.62 -1.72 -1.76
C PRO A 75 16.38 -3.03 -1.50
N SER A 76 16.00 -3.76 -0.47
CA SER A 76 16.60 -5.06 -0.21
C SER A 76 16.42 -5.96 -1.45
N PRO A 77 17.49 -6.51 -2.04
CA PRO A 77 17.39 -7.42 -3.19
C PRO A 77 16.44 -8.59 -2.91
N LEU A 78 16.38 -9.03 -1.66
CA LEU A 78 15.48 -10.10 -1.22
C LEU A 78 13.99 -9.71 -1.29
N LEU A 79 13.65 -8.48 -0.93
CA LEU A 79 12.27 -7.97 -1.05
C LEU A 79 11.87 -7.83 -2.52
N TYR A 80 12.78 -7.33 -3.35
CA TYR A 80 12.55 -7.19 -4.79
C TYR A 80 12.39 -8.55 -5.47
N GLU A 81 13.30 -9.50 -5.24
CA GLU A 81 13.22 -10.85 -5.82
C GLU A 81 11.96 -11.62 -5.38
N ASN A 82 11.53 -11.45 -4.13
CA ASN A 82 10.30 -12.08 -3.66
C ASN A 82 9.05 -11.39 -4.25
N SER A 83 9.08 -10.06 -4.45
CA SER A 83 7.97 -9.37 -5.11
C SER A 83 7.73 -9.88 -6.53
N ILE A 84 8.80 -10.14 -7.29
CA ILE A 84 8.72 -10.69 -8.66
C ILE A 84 8.02 -12.05 -8.67
N ARG A 85 8.25 -12.91 -7.68
CA ARG A 85 7.63 -14.26 -7.62
C ARG A 85 6.11 -14.22 -7.41
N GLY A 86 5.58 -13.16 -6.82
CA GLY A 86 4.15 -12.99 -6.60
C GLY A 86 3.39 -12.32 -7.75
N ILE A 87 4.09 -11.85 -8.79
CA ILE A 87 3.50 -11.05 -9.88
C ILE A 87 2.49 -11.84 -10.71
N GLY A 88 2.81 -13.09 -11.05
CA GLY A 88 1.90 -13.94 -11.82
C GLY A 88 0.55 -14.15 -11.12
N PRO A 89 0.52 -14.69 -9.89
CA PRO A 89 -0.71 -14.83 -9.12
C PRO A 89 -1.45 -13.52 -8.86
N LEU A 90 -0.72 -12.40 -8.65
CA LEU A 90 -1.35 -11.09 -8.55
C LEU A 90 -2.05 -10.68 -9.85
N TYR A 91 -1.38 -10.87 -11.00
CA TYR A 91 -1.96 -10.57 -12.30
C TYR A 91 -3.25 -11.38 -12.55
N GLU A 92 -3.22 -12.69 -12.27
CA GLU A 92 -4.40 -13.55 -12.37
C GLU A 92 -5.55 -13.04 -11.49
N ALA A 93 -5.27 -12.66 -10.24
CA ALA A 93 -6.28 -12.12 -9.33
C ALA A 93 -6.88 -10.79 -9.83
N LEU A 94 -6.09 -9.94 -10.47
CA LEU A 94 -6.58 -8.69 -11.07
C LEU A 94 -7.47 -8.97 -12.28
N VAL A 95 -7.10 -9.95 -13.12
CA VAL A 95 -7.89 -10.39 -14.28
C VAL A 95 -9.20 -11.04 -13.82
N ASP A 96 -9.16 -11.94 -12.84
CA ASP A 96 -10.34 -12.62 -12.29
C ASP A 96 -11.35 -11.64 -11.67
N LEU A 97 -10.86 -10.58 -11.03
CA LEU A 97 -11.72 -9.50 -10.56
C LEU A 97 -12.31 -8.70 -11.73
N GLY A 98 -11.64 -8.66 -12.87
CA GLY A 98 -11.90 -7.69 -13.94
C GLY A 98 -11.62 -6.27 -13.44
N ALA A 99 -10.46 -6.07 -12.82
CA ALA A 99 -10.12 -4.80 -12.19
C ALA A 99 -9.94 -3.67 -13.20
N ASP A 100 -10.63 -2.56 -12.96
CA ASP A 100 -10.51 -1.32 -13.76
C ASP A 100 -9.37 -0.44 -13.26
N ALA A 101 -9.01 -0.55 -11.97
CA ALA A 101 -7.94 0.21 -11.32
C ALA A 101 -7.39 -0.54 -10.10
N ALA A 102 -6.19 -0.16 -9.66
CA ALA A 102 -5.59 -0.67 -8.44
C ALA A 102 -5.15 0.46 -7.50
N ILE A 103 -5.31 0.25 -6.19
CA ILE A 103 -4.83 1.14 -5.12
C ILE A 103 -3.96 0.32 -4.18
N CYS A 104 -2.67 0.67 -4.10
CA CYS A 104 -1.72 0.06 -3.18
C CYS A 104 -1.67 0.88 -1.89
N VAL A 105 -1.80 0.25 -0.73
CA VAL A 105 -1.65 0.93 0.58
C VAL A 105 -0.35 0.57 1.30
N HIS A 106 0.54 -0.15 0.63
CA HIS A 106 1.87 -0.50 1.10
C HIS A 106 2.86 -0.44 -0.08
N VAL A 107 4.13 -0.14 0.20
CA VAL A 107 5.16 -0.04 -0.84
C VAL A 107 5.39 -1.37 -1.58
N PHE A 108 5.31 -2.50 -0.89
CA PHE A 108 5.50 -3.81 -1.48
C PHE A 108 4.55 -4.11 -2.66
N PRO A 109 3.21 -4.05 -2.53
CA PRO A 109 2.33 -4.16 -3.69
C PRO A 109 2.53 -3.05 -4.73
N ALA A 110 2.96 -1.85 -4.32
CA ALA A 110 3.25 -0.76 -5.26
C ALA A 110 4.44 -1.10 -6.17
N MET A 111 5.48 -1.78 -5.64
CA MET A 111 6.59 -2.31 -6.41
C MET A 111 6.14 -3.43 -7.36
N MET A 112 5.28 -4.37 -6.90
CA MET A 112 4.72 -5.42 -7.76
C MET A 112 3.93 -4.82 -8.94
N MET A 113 3.11 -3.81 -8.69
CA MET A 113 2.37 -3.10 -9.74
C MET A 113 3.28 -2.32 -10.68
N THR A 114 4.37 -1.74 -10.18
CA THR A 114 5.38 -1.08 -11.02
C THR A 114 5.99 -2.10 -12.00
N GLU A 115 6.35 -3.28 -11.52
CA GLU A 115 6.89 -4.35 -12.37
C GLU A 115 5.87 -4.84 -13.39
N LEU A 116 4.60 -5.05 -13.00
CA LEU A 116 3.54 -5.41 -13.95
C LEU A 116 3.37 -4.36 -15.06
N ARG A 117 3.51 -3.08 -14.73
CA ARG A 117 3.38 -1.97 -15.69
C ARG A 117 4.60 -1.87 -16.61
N CYS A 118 5.80 -1.92 -16.06
CA CYS A 118 7.05 -1.70 -16.80
C CYS A 118 7.55 -2.96 -17.51
N GLY A 119 7.50 -4.09 -16.79
CA GLY A 119 8.03 -5.37 -17.30
C GLY A 119 7.03 -6.13 -18.17
N TYR A 120 5.73 -6.04 -17.85
CA TYR A 120 4.68 -6.83 -18.53
C TYR A 120 3.66 -5.99 -19.29
N GLY A 121 3.82 -4.66 -19.30
CA GLY A 121 2.99 -3.76 -20.10
C GLY A 121 1.55 -3.60 -19.61
N LEU A 122 1.27 -3.87 -18.32
CA LEU A 122 -0.07 -3.68 -17.76
C LEU A 122 -0.49 -2.21 -17.82
N ARG A 123 -1.59 -1.93 -18.50
CA ARG A 123 -2.16 -0.58 -18.63
C ARG A 123 -3.41 -0.42 -17.77
N MET A 124 -3.20 -0.40 -16.48
CA MET A 124 -4.26 -0.19 -15.49
C MET A 124 -3.92 1.05 -14.65
N PRO A 125 -4.84 2.00 -14.45
CA PRO A 125 -4.65 3.10 -13.50
C PRO A 125 -4.28 2.55 -12.13
N THR A 126 -3.14 2.98 -11.59
CA THR A 126 -2.60 2.45 -10.35
C THR A 126 -2.08 3.57 -9.46
N TRP A 127 -2.52 3.59 -8.21
CA TRP A 127 -2.17 4.58 -7.22
C TRP A 127 -1.52 3.96 -6.00
N PHE A 128 -0.57 4.66 -5.42
CA PHE A 128 -0.03 4.34 -4.11
C PHE A 128 -0.54 5.33 -3.07
N VAL A 129 -1.02 4.83 -1.94
CA VAL A 129 -1.43 5.60 -0.77
C VAL A 129 -0.44 5.30 0.35
N ALA A 130 0.51 6.18 0.56
CA ALA A 130 1.46 6.09 1.66
C ALA A 130 0.74 6.30 2.99
N THR A 131 0.99 5.43 3.95
CA THR A 131 0.38 5.45 5.29
C THR A 131 1.39 5.78 6.39
N ASP A 132 2.67 5.84 6.06
CA ASP A 132 3.74 6.20 6.97
C ASP A 132 4.09 7.69 6.84
N PHE A 133 4.41 8.35 7.94
CA PHE A 133 4.84 9.76 7.96
C PHE A 133 6.32 9.90 7.57
N THR A 134 6.75 9.13 6.59
CA THR A 134 8.07 9.18 5.94
C THR A 134 7.98 8.56 4.55
N CYS A 135 8.95 8.85 3.70
CA CYS A 135 9.09 8.20 2.41
C CYS A 135 9.75 6.83 2.60
N SER A 136 8.98 5.76 2.41
CA SER A 136 9.51 4.40 2.53
C SER A 136 10.54 4.09 1.44
N PRO A 137 11.57 3.26 1.73
CA PRO A 137 12.52 2.80 0.73
C PRO A 137 11.84 2.19 -0.49
N GLY A 138 12.35 2.49 -1.69
CA GLY A 138 11.79 2.02 -2.97
C GLY A 138 10.65 2.87 -3.54
N VAL A 139 10.10 3.80 -2.78
CA VAL A 139 9.01 4.68 -3.27
C VAL A 139 9.45 5.54 -4.46
N GLY A 140 10.71 5.98 -4.49
CA GLY A 140 11.25 6.76 -5.59
C GLY A 140 11.32 6.01 -6.93
N GLU A 141 11.29 4.68 -6.90
CA GLU A 141 11.37 3.82 -8.09
C GLU A 141 9.98 3.47 -8.66
N LEU A 142 8.89 3.87 -7.98
CA LEU A 142 7.53 3.54 -8.39
C LEU A 142 7.13 4.23 -9.69
N GLN A 143 6.64 3.44 -10.63
CA GLN A 143 6.11 3.89 -11.93
C GLN A 143 4.59 3.78 -11.95
N LEU A 144 3.93 4.52 -11.06
CA LEU A 144 2.48 4.56 -10.89
C LEU A 144 1.91 5.91 -11.33
N ASP A 145 0.61 6.00 -11.49
CA ASP A 145 -0.05 7.22 -11.99
C ASP A 145 -0.07 8.34 -10.94
N GLY A 146 -0.12 7.97 -9.65
CA GLY A 146 -0.07 8.95 -8.57
C GLY A 146 0.28 8.33 -7.23
N ILE A 147 0.78 9.19 -6.34
CA ILE A 147 1.20 8.84 -4.98
C ILE A 147 0.52 9.80 -4.02
N CYS A 148 -0.38 9.27 -3.21
CA CYS A 148 -1.02 10.01 -2.13
C CYS A 148 -0.13 9.93 -0.89
N ILE A 149 0.20 11.10 -0.32
CA ILE A 149 1.06 11.18 0.86
C ILE A 149 0.29 11.70 2.08
N PRO A 150 0.72 11.35 3.31
CA PRO A 150 0.01 11.68 4.54
C PRO A 150 -0.13 13.18 4.83
N HIS A 151 0.87 13.98 4.43
CA HIS A 151 0.88 15.41 4.76
C HIS A 151 1.72 16.21 3.75
N PRO A 152 1.34 17.45 3.42
CA PRO A 152 2.10 18.31 2.48
C PRO A 152 3.55 18.54 2.87
N ALA A 153 3.85 18.58 4.18
CA ALA A 153 5.22 18.74 4.68
C ALA A 153 6.20 17.63 4.26
N LEU A 154 5.68 16.46 3.85
CA LEU A 154 6.48 15.34 3.34
C LEU A 154 6.83 15.47 1.85
N THR A 155 6.21 16.39 1.13
CA THR A 155 6.46 16.56 -0.31
C THR A 155 7.95 16.68 -0.66
N PRO A 156 8.79 17.48 0.06
CA PRO A 156 10.21 17.58 -0.25
C PRO A 156 10.96 16.23 -0.09
N GLU A 157 10.57 15.42 0.89
CA GLU A 157 11.18 14.10 1.13
C GLU A 157 10.89 13.14 -0.02
N PHE A 158 9.63 13.09 -0.49
CA PHE A 158 9.22 12.26 -1.63
C PHE A 158 9.85 12.74 -2.94
N GLN A 159 10.02 14.06 -3.12
CA GLN A 159 10.74 14.61 -4.27
C GLN A 159 12.23 14.26 -4.23
N ALA A 160 12.86 14.33 -3.06
CA ALA A 160 14.26 13.94 -2.87
C ALA A 160 14.50 12.45 -3.15
N ALA A 161 13.48 11.60 -2.96
CA ALA A 161 13.49 10.20 -3.35
C ALA A 161 13.38 9.97 -4.87
N GLY A 162 13.15 11.01 -5.66
CA GLY A 162 13.09 10.93 -7.14
C GLY A 162 11.69 11.03 -7.75
N LEU A 163 10.65 11.25 -6.95
CA LEU A 163 9.30 11.37 -7.48
C LEU A 163 9.04 12.77 -8.07
N PRO A 164 8.46 12.86 -9.27
CA PRO A 164 8.09 14.15 -9.85
C PRO A 164 6.91 14.76 -9.10
N ALA A 165 6.96 16.08 -8.87
CA ALA A 165 5.95 16.83 -8.12
C ALA A 165 4.51 16.58 -8.60
N GLN A 166 4.32 16.38 -9.91
CA GLN A 166 3.02 16.17 -10.55
C GLN A 166 2.37 14.83 -10.16
N ARG A 167 3.14 13.89 -9.62
CA ARG A 167 2.62 12.59 -9.15
C ARG A 167 2.40 12.54 -7.64
N ILE A 168 2.72 13.61 -6.91
CA ILE A 168 2.60 13.66 -5.45
C ILE A 168 1.34 14.43 -5.06
N PHE A 169 0.45 13.78 -4.33
CA PHE A 169 -0.82 14.33 -3.86
C PHE A 169 -0.89 14.19 -2.34
N PRO A 170 -1.05 15.27 -1.56
CA PRO A 170 -1.10 15.24 -0.10
C PRO A 170 -2.54 15.26 0.49
N PRO A 171 -3.42 14.26 0.22
CA PRO A 171 -4.78 14.26 0.74
C PRO A 171 -4.89 13.82 2.20
N GLY A 172 -3.81 13.27 2.78
CA GLY A 172 -3.85 12.62 4.08
C GLY A 172 -3.99 11.09 3.98
N ILE A 173 -3.99 10.45 5.17
CA ILE A 173 -4.21 9.00 5.29
C ILE A 173 -5.72 8.72 5.28
N PRO A 174 -6.20 7.71 4.52
CA PRO A 174 -7.60 7.31 4.56
C PRO A 174 -8.01 6.86 5.96
N ILE A 175 -9.07 7.44 6.50
CA ILE A 175 -9.66 7.08 7.79
C ILE A 175 -11.13 6.74 7.60
N ARG A 176 -11.64 5.81 8.41
CA ARG A 176 -13.06 5.50 8.45
C ARG A 176 -13.85 6.71 8.92
N ARG A 177 -14.97 6.99 8.26
CA ARG A 177 -15.90 8.00 8.75
C ARG A 177 -16.47 7.54 10.09
N PRO A 178 -16.60 8.44 11.09
CA PRO A 178 -17.31 8.09 12.31
C PRO A 178 -18.74 7.68 11.94
N ARG A 179 -19.16 6.51 12.41
CA ARG A 179 -20.58 6.12 12.27
C ARG A 179 -21.41 7.20 12.93
N LYS A 180 -22.35 7.81 12.18
CA LYS A 180 -23.40 8.62 12.82
C LYS A 180 -24.15 7.67 13.74
N SER A 181 -24.03 7.89 15.04
CA SER A 181 -24.82 7.15 16.00
C SER A 181 -26.30 7.47 15.73
N SER A 182 -27.05 6.49 15.28
CA SER A 182 -28.52 6.59 15.15
C SER A 182 -29.17 6.43 16.53
N SER A 183 -28.78 7.23 17.51
CA SER A 183 -29.40 7.28 18.83
C SER A 183 -29.63 8.73 19.23
N SER A 184 -30.61 9.38 18.61
CA SER A 184 -31.39 10.41 19.29
C SER A 184 -32.69 9.74 19.78
N THR A 185 -32.60 8.99 20.86
CA THR A 185 -33.77 8.80 21.72
C THR A 185 -33.99 10.14 22.39
N PRO A 186 -35.10 10.85 22.16
CA PRO A 186 -35.38 12.06 22.91
C PRO A 186 -35.58 11.63 24.38
N ILE A 187 -34.76 12.20 25.27
CA ILE A 187 -35.05 12.14 26.68
C ILE A 187 -36.27 13.04 26.88
N ILE A 188 -37.44 12.44 27.05
CA ILE A 188 -38.64 13.14 27.52
C ILE A 188 -38.43 13.35 29.03
N LEU A 189 -38.24 14.58 29.43
CA LEU A 189 -38.34 15.03 30.81
C LEU A 189 -39.80 15.16 31.19
#